data_f4cf74102dd69cf858a6701cdee5cb34
#
_entry.id   f4cf74102dd69cf858a6701cdee5cb34
#
_cell.length_a   1.000
_cell.length_b   1.000
_cell.length_c   1.000
_cell.angle_alpha   90.00
_cell.angle_beta   90.00
_cell.angle_gamma   90.00
#
_symmetry.space_group_name_H-M   'P 1'
#
loop_
_entity.id
_entity.type
_entity.pdbx_description
1 polymer ?
#
loop_
_entity_poly.entity_id
_entity_poly.type
_entity_poly.pdbx_seq_one_letter_code
_entity_poly.pdbx_strand_id
1 'polypeptide(L)'
;MTCIDAYNYFGRGESYLGQRLLPFVRHGGLVYLAISGLACDVADFGGALPAELACSWTVEQLEYLWPRERWQRLFAAQRNVRVERIRDLSCNDEAWRDWVACDNPYAAGDRRAIEAGALAWLTTTEVVLRRL
;
A
#
# COMPACT_ATOMS: atom_id res chain seq x y z
N MET A 1 -16.06 6.38 2.06
CA MET A 1 -15.44 5.71 0.89
C MET A 1 -14.37 4.76 1.39
N THR A 2 -14.26 3.59 0.79
CA THR A 2 -13.24 2.59 1.16
C THR A 2 -12.52 2.12 -0.10
N CYS A 3 -11.19 1.98 -0.02
CA CYS A 3 -10.35 1.41 -1.07
C CYS A 3 -9.33 0.47 -0.41
N ILE A 4 -9.35 -0.80 -0.80
CA ILE A 4 -8.49 -1.84 -0.25
C ILE A 4 -7.64 -2.43 -1.36
N ASP A 5 -6.33 -2.49 -1.12
CA ASP A 5 -5.31 -3.10 -1.97
C ASP A 5 -5.32 -2.63 -3.44
N ALA A 6 -5.60 -1.34 -3.66
CA ALA A 6 -5.64 -0.77 -5.00
C ALA A 6 -5.06 0.65 -5.10
N TYR A 7 -5.09 1.41 -4.01
CA TYR A 7 -4.72 2.83 -4.04
C TYR A 7 -3.26 3.07 -4.46
N ASN A 8 -2.36 2.15 -4.16
CA ASN A 8 -0.96 2.17 -4.56
C ASN A 8 -0.74 2.25 -6.09
N TYR A 9 -1.66 1.72 -6.88
CA TYR A 9 -1.52 1.72 -8.34
C TYR A 9 -1.85 3.07 -8.98
N PHE A 10 -2.79 3.84 -8.44
CA PHE A 10 -3.27 5.07 -9.06
C PHE A 10 -3.16 6.33 -8.17
N GLY A 11 -3.08 6.17 -6.86
CA GLY A 11 -3.18 7.27 -5.88
C GLY A 11 -1.87 7.97 -5.53
N ARG A 12 -0.77 7.69 -6.21
CA ARG A 12 0.56 8.21 -5.90
C ARG A 12 0.78 9.66 -6.33
N GLY A 13 -0.08 10.19 -7.19
CA GLY A 13 -0.02 11.58 -7.63
C GLY A 13 -0.67 12.52 -6.60
N GLU A 14 -0.03 13.66 -6.34
CA GLU A 14 -0.49 14.65 -5.36
C GLU A 14 -1.93 15.14 -5.58
N SER A 15 -2.35 15.27 -6.83
CA SER A 15 -3.69 15.76 -7.17
C SER A 15 -4.76 14.69 -7.19
N TYR A 16 -4.40 13.41 -7.21
CA TYR A 16 -5.35 12.33 -7.49
C TYR A 16 -6.47 12.26 -6.44
N LEU A 17 -6.11 12.28 -5.15
CA LEU A 17 -7.11 12.25 -4.07
C LEU A 17 -8.13 13.37 -4.22
N GLY A 18 -7.63 14.60 -4.33
CA GLY A 18 -8.48 15.79 -4.41
C GLY A 18 -9.37 15.85 -5.66
N GLN A 19 -8.83 15.48 -6.81
CA GLN A 19 -9.52 15.62 -8.10
C GLN A 19 -10.41 14.42 -8.45
N ARG A 20 -10.04 13.22 -8.02
CA ARG A 20 -10.69 11.99 -8.49
C ARG A 20 -11.53 11.28 -7.44
N LEU A 21 -11.20 11.39 -6.16
CA LEU A 21 -11.91 10.66 -5.09
C LEU A 21 -12.75 11.58 -4.21
N LEU A 22 -12.21 12.70 -3.74
CA LEU A 22 -12.93 13.58 -2.83
C LEU A 22 -14.25 14.13 -3.38
N PRO A 23 -14.44 14.36 -4.70
CA PRO A 23 -15.75 14.77 -5.21
C PRO A 23 -16.88 13.81 -4.83
N PHE A 24 -16.61 12.54 -4.63
CA PHE A 24 -17.57 11.50 -4.26
C PHE A 24 -17.71 11.28 -2.75
N VAL A 25 -16.99 12.03 -1.93
CA VAL A 25 -17.04 11.96 -0.47
C VAL A 25 -17.70 13.23 0.04
N ARG A 26 -18.76 13.13 0.83
CA ARG A 26 -19.42 14.33 1.43
C ARG A 26 -18.43 15.07 2.35
N HIS A 27 -18.64 16.36 2.58
CA HIS A 27 -17.92 17.15 3.59
C HIS A 27 -18.04 16.47 4.96
N GLY A 28 -16.96 16.40 5.71
CA GLY A 28 -16.87 15.67 6.96
C GLY A 28 -16.83 14.13 6.81
N GLY A 29 -17.02 13.62 5.59
CA GLY A 29 -16.98 12.19 5.31
C GLY A 29 -15.58 11.60 5.41
N LEU A 30 -15.51 10.28 5.60
CA LEU A 30 -14.25 9.55 5.74
C LEU A 30 -13.87 8.84 4.44
N VAL A 31 -12.57 8.82 4.18
CA VAL A 31 -11.92 7.91 3.23
C VAL A 31 -11.09 6.94 4.03
N TYR A 32 -11.32 5.65 3.83
CA TYR A 32 -10.54 4.57 4.41
C TYR A 32 -9.73 3.90 3.31
N LEU A 33 -8.43 3.79 3.53
CA LEU A 33 -7.52 3.10 2.60
C LEU A 33 -6.77 2.01 3.37
N ALA A 34 -6.67 0.83 2.78
CA ALA A 34 -5.69 -0.19 3.16
C ALA A 34 -4.77 -0.40 1.96
N ILE A 35 -3.51 -0.07 2.11
CA ILE A 35 -2.57 0.07 1.00
C ILE A 35 -1.42 -0.90 1.21
N SER A 36 -1.25 -1.85 0.28
CA SER A 36 -0.08 -2.71 0.26
C SER A 36 1.21 -1.91 0.05
N GLY A 37 2.24 -2.23 0.79
CA GLY A 37 3.49 -1.50 0.81
C GLY A 37 4.70 -2.34 1.20
N LEU A 38 5.84 -1.66 1.25
CA LEU A 38 7.11 -2.18 1.75
C LEU A 38 7.49 -1.50 3.06
N ALA A 39 8.30 -2.17 3.86
CA ALA A 39 8.86 -1.62 5.10
C ALA A 39 9.83 -0.45 4.86
N CYS A 40 10.41 -0.36 3.64
CA CYS A 40 11.28 0.74 3.21
C CYS A 40 11.01 1.07 1.74
N ASP A 41 11.54 2.18 1.25
CA ASP A 41 11.45 2.52 -0.17
C ASP A 41 12.28 1.53 -1.00
N VAL A 42 11.77 1.14 -2.17
CA VAL A 42 12.49 0.22 -3.06
C VAL A 42 13.87 0.75 -3.47
N ALA A 43 14.02 2.06 -3.54
CA ALA A 43 15.30 2.72 -3.82
C ALA A 43 16.37 2.45 -2.74
N ASP A 44 15.96 2.16 -1.50
CA ASP A 44 16.88 1.88 -0.39
C ASP A 44 17.60 0.53 -0.53
N PHE A 45 17.13 -0.33 -1.43
CA PHE A 45 17.81 -1.60 -1.74
C PHE A 45 19.05 -1.44 -2.64
N GLY A 46 19.35 -0.23 -3.11
CA GLY A 46 20.57 0.02 -3.89
C GLY A 46 20.62 -0.65 -5.26
N GLY A 47 19.46 -0.95 -5.86
CA GLY A 47 19.33 -1.55 -7.19
C GLY A 47 19.28 -3.07 -7.22
N ALA A 48 19.46 -3.75 -6.08
CA ALA A 48 19.33 -5.22 -5.95
C ALA A 48 18.32 -5.56 -4.87
N LEU A 49 17.21 -6.18 -5.25
CA LEU A 49 16.20 -6.62 -4.29
C LEU A 49 16.73 -7.73 -3.37
N PRO A 50 16.28 -7.79 -2.11
CA PRO A 50 16.41 -8.98 -1.29
C PRO A 50 15.94 -10.23 -2.03
N ALA A 51 16.62 -11.36 -1.84
CA ALA A 51 16.33 -12.60 -2.57
C ALA A 51 14.88 -13.07 -2.38
N GLU A 52 14.32 -12.84 -1.20
CA GLU A 52 12.93 -13.17 -0.84
C GLU A 52 11.91 -12.42 -1.71
N LEU A 53 12.22 -11.18 -2.10
CA LEU A 53 11.38 -10.38 -3.00
C LEU A 53 11.68 -10.72 -4.46
N ALA A 54 12.95 -10.84 -4.82
CA ALA A 54 13.41 -11.04 -6.20
C ALA A 54 12.93 -12.36 -6.83
N CYS A 55 12.57 -13.36 -6.03
CA CYS A 55 12.07 -14.64 -6.53
C CYS A 55 10.66 -14.55 -7.14
N SER A 56 9.90 -13.48 -6.87
CA SER A 56 8.54 -13.29 -7.38
C SER A 56 8.30 -11.95 -8.07
N TRP A 57 9.08 -10.91 -7.72
CA TRP A 57 8.85 -9.56 -8.21
C TRP A 57 10.09 -8.89 -8.75
N THR A 58 9.89 -7.93 -9.65
CA THR A 58 10.93 -7.02 -10.15
C THR A 58 10.91 -5.69 -9.38
N VAL A 59 11.96 -4.88 -9.55
CA VAL A 59 12.02 -3.51 -8.99
C VAL A 59 10.82 -2.69 -9.45
N GLU A 60 10.48 -2.74 -10.74
CA GLU A 60 9.39 -1.98 -11.34
C GLU A 60 8.03 -2.36 -10.76
N GLN A 61 7.81 -3.64 -10.45
CA GLN A 61 6.59 -4.11 -9.80
C GLN A 61 6.48 -3.61 -8.36
N LEU A 62 7.61 -3.54 -7.64
CA LEU A 62 7.65 -3.10 -6.25
C LEU A 62 7.66 -1.57 -6.09
N GLU A 63 7.90 -0.78 -7.13
CA GLU A 63 7.82 0.68 -7.09
C GLU A 63 6.43 1.21 -6.72
N TYR A 64 5.39 0.40 -6.87
CA TYR A 64 4.02 0.73 -6.45
C TYR A 64 3.79 0.56 -4.95
N LEU A 65 4.67 -0.16 -4.25
CA LEU A 65 4.55 -0.48 -2.85
C LEU A 65 5.36 0.50 -1.99
N TRP A 66 4.78 1.65 -1.71
CA TRP A 66 5.44 2.67 -0.91
C TRP A 66 5.41 2.34 0.58
N PRO A 67 6.45 2.72 1.35
CA PRO A 67 6.41 2.66 2.80
C PRO A 67 5.44 3.69 3.38
N ARG A 68 4.95 3.42 4.60
CA ARG A 68 4.00 4.26 5.32
C ARG A 68 4.41 5.73 5.37
N GLU A 69 5.67 6.03 5.61
CA GLU A 69 6.21 7.40 5.74
C GLU A 69 6.05 8.20 4.45
N ARG A 70 6.10 7.53 3.30
CA ARG A 70 5.88 8.18 2.00
C ARG A 70 4.42 8.53 1.79
N TRP A 71 3.50 7.65 2.16
CA TRP A 71 2.07 7.93 2.18
C TRP A 71 1.72 9.04 3.17
N GLN A 72 2.33 9.03 4.34
CA GLN A 72 2.11 10.07 5.36
C GLN A 72 2.50 11.45 4.83
N ARG A 73 3.63 11.57 4.15
CA ARG A 73 4.05 12.85 3.53
C ARG A 73 3.06 13.30 2.45
N LEU A 74 2.62 12.38 1.58
CA LEU A 74 1.66 12.67 0.53
C LEU A 74 0.35 13.22 1.10
N PHE A 75 -0.22 12.54 2.09
CA PHE A 75 -1.52 12.95 2.66
C PHE A 75 -1.41 14.18 3.55
N ALA A 76 -0.31 14.38 4.27
CA ALA A 76 -0.07 15.58 5.06
C ALA A 76 0.03 16.85 4.21
N ALA A 77 0.45 16.74 2.96
CA ALA A 77 0.51 17.87 2.02
C ALA A 77 -0.87 18.25 1.43
N GLN A 78 -1.90 17.42 1.61
CA GLN A 78 -3.24 17.66 1.06
C GLN A 78 -4.01 18.66 1.91
N ARG A 79 -4.51 19.74 1.28
CA ARG A 79 -5.29 20.81 1.97
C ARG A 79 -6.76 20.46 2.20
N ASN A 80 -7.27 19.49 1.47
CA ASN A 80 -8.71 19.17 1.43
C ASN A 80 -9.08 18.00 2.36
N VAL A 81 -8.11 17.47 3.10
CA VAL A 81 -8.33 16.40 4.06
C VAL A 81 -7.53 16.64 5.33
N ARG A 82 -8.00 16.03 6.41
CA ARG A 82 -7.26 15.84 7.65
C ARG A 82 -6.92 14.36 7.80
N VAL A 83 -5.67 14.05 8.09
CA VAL A 83 -5.26 12.69 8.43
C VAL A 83 -5.75 12.38 9.85
N GLU A 84 -6.71 11.48 9.98
CA GLU A 84 -7.22 11.02 11.28
C GLU A 84 -6.37 9.90 11.85
N ARG A 85 -5.87 9.02 10.97
CA ARG A 85 -5.02 7.90 11.35
C ARG A 85 -4.17 7.42 10.17
N ILE A 86 -2.94 7.06 10.45
CA ILE A 86 -2.08 6.30 9.56
C ILE A 86 -1.21 5.35 10.40
N ARG A 87 -1.22 4.07 10.07
CA ARG A 87 -0.45 3.03 10.76
C ARG A 87 -0.32 1.78 9.90
N ASP A 88 0.63 0.92 10.23
CA ASP A 88 0.69 -0.41 9.64
C ASP A 88 -0.31 -1.34 10.34
N LEU A 89 -1.00 -2.16 9.57
CA LEU A 89 -1.96 -3.13 10.07
C LEU A 89 -1.24 -4.36 10.64
N SER A 90 -1.63 -4.78 11.83
CA SER A 90 -1.08 -5.98 12.48
C SER A 90 -1.49 -7.29 11.80
N CYS A 91 -2.57 -7.27 10.99
CA CYS A 91 -3.04 -8.44 10.24
C CYS A 91 -2.37 -8.63 8.87
N ASN A 92 -1.31 -7.86 8.56
CA ASN A 92 -0.61 -7.95 7.26
C ASN A 92 -0.19 -9.37 6.92
N ASP A 93 0.46 -10.06 7.83
CA ASP A 93 0.99 -11.42 7.58
C ASP A 93 -0.13 -12.44 7.37
N GLU A 94 -1.23 -12.32 8.14
CA GLU A 94 -2.42 -13.15 7.97
C GLU A 94 -3.05 -12.93 6.60
N ALA A 95 -3.24 -11.67 6.22
CA ALA A 95 -3.82 -11.31 4.93
C ALA A 95 -2.99 -11.84 3.75
N TRP A 96 -1.66 -11.75 3.81
CA TRP A 96 -0.78 -12.31 2.80
C TRP A 96 -0.84 -13.84 2.72
N ARG A 97 -0.90 -14.53 3.87
CA ARG A 97 -1.06 -15.99 3.90
C ARG A 97 -2.40 -16.44 3.30
N ASP A 98 -3.47 -15.73 3.63
CA ASP A 98 -4.80 -15.99 3.07
C ASP A 98 -4.82 -15.75 1.55
N TRP A 99 -4.20 -14.66 1.09
CA TRP A 99 -4.07 -14.36 -0.33
C TRP A 99 -3.36 -15.50 -1.09
N VAL A 100 -2.19 -15.92 -0.65
CA VAL A 100 -1.44 -16.97 -1.36
C VAL A 100 -2.04 -18.37 -1.22
N ALA A 101 -2.99 -18.56 -0.31
CA ALA A 101 -3.79 -19.79 -0.20
C ALA A 101 -4.94 -19.83 -1.20
N CYS A 102 -5.33 -18.70 -1.81
CA CYS A 102 -6.41 -18.65 -2.80
C CYS A 102 -6.04 -19.40 -4.09
N ASP A 103 -7.06 -19.98 -4.72
CA ASP A 103 -6.96 -20.52 -6.08
C ASP A 103 -7.03 -19.37 -7.10
N ASN A 104 -5.93 -18.64 -7.23
CA ASN A 104 -5.76 -17.50 -8.11
C ASN A 104 -4.37 -17.54 -8.75
N PRO A 105 -4.26 -17.40 -10.10
CA PRO A 105 -2.97 -17.44 -10.80
C PRO A 105 -1.95 -16.41 -10.28
N TYR A 106 -2.38 -15.22 -9.89
CA TYR A 106 -1.50 -14.18 -9.32
C TYR A 106 -1.00 -14.58 -7.94
N ALA A 107 -1.87 -15.15 -7.09
CA ALA A 107 -1.48 -15.66 -5.78
C ALA A 107 -0.42 -16.76 -5.89
N ALA A 108 -0.53 -17.63 -6.91
CA ALA A 108 0.48 -18.66 -7.18
C ALA A 108 1.86 -18.07 -7.49
N GLY A 109 1.91 -16.92 -8.21
CA GLY A 109 3.15 -16.19 -8.46
C GLY A 109 3.80 -15.62 -7.20
N ASP A 110 2.97 -15.08 -6.30
CA ASP A 110 3.42 -14.44 -5.06
C ASP A 110 3.84 -15.46 -3.99
N ARG A 111 3.33 -16.69 -4.05
CA ARG A 111 3.56 -17.73 -3.04
C ARG A 111 5.03 -17.97 -2.77
N ARG A 112 5.87 -17.99 -3.81
CA ARG A 112 7.31 -18.23 -3.68
C ARG A 112 7.99 -17.17 -2.81
N ALA A 113 7.61 -15.91 -2.96
CA ALA A 113 8.16 -14.83 -2.13
C ALA A 113 7.74 -14.99 -0.66
N ILE A 114 6.47 -15.30 -0.40
CA ILE A 114 5.97 -15.49 0.95
C ILE A 114 6.66 -16.68 1.62
N GLU A 115 6.83 -17.81 0.93
CA GLU A 115 7.57 -18.99 1.41
C GLU A 115 9.06 -18.70 1.65
N ALA A 116 9.65 -17.80 0.86
CA ALA A 116 11.04 -17.37 1.02
C ALA A 116 11.26 -16.37 2.17
N GLY A 117 10.20 -15.84 2.79
CA GLY A 117 10.31 -14.92 3.91
C GLY A 117 10.03 -13.44 3.58
N ALA A 118 9.39 -13.15 2.44
CA ALA A 118 9.08 -11.78 2.00
C ALA A 118 8.21 -11.00 2.99
N LEU A 119 7.47 -11.65 3.89
CA LEU A 119 6.67 -10.98 4.93
C LEU A 119 7.51 -10.03 5.80
N ALA A 120 8.81 -10.27 5.94
CA ALA A 120 9.72 -9.35 6.65
C ALA A 120 9.80 -7.96 5.99
N TRP A 121 9.47 -7.87 4.70
CA TRP A 121 9.56 -6.64 3.89
C TRP A 121 8.19 -6.04 3.54
N LEU A 122 7.12 -6.84 3.62
CA LEU A 122 5.78 -6.44 3.20
C LEU A 122 5.00 -5.82 4.36
N THR A 123 4.26 -4.76 4.04
CA THR A 123 3.38 -4.07 4.99
C THR A 123 2.03 -3.81 4.36
N THR A 124 1.03 -3.54 5.19
CA THR A 124 -0.23 -2.96 4.75
C THR A 124 -0.50 -1.72 5.60
N THR A 125 -0.53 -0.56 4.98
CA THR A 125 -0.74 0.72 5.65
C THR A 125 -2.23 1.06 5.67
N GLU A 126 -2.80 1.22 6.87
CA GLU A 126 -4.12 1.81 7.08
C GLU A 126 -4.01 3.34 7.05
N VAL A 127 -4.88 3.98 6.27
CA VAL A 127 -5.02 5.43 6.23
C VAL A 127 -6.49 5.80 6.39
N VAL A 128 -6.79 6.68 7.34
CA VAL A 128 -8.12 7.26 7.55
C VAL A 128 -8.01 8.77 7.36
N LEU A 129 -8.71 9.28 6.36
CA LEU A 129 -8.75 10.71 6.03
C LEU A 129 -10.17 11.23 6.21
N ARG A 130 -10.28 12.44 6.74
CA ARG A 130 -11.55 13.18 6.78
C ARG A 130 -11.53 14.28 5.74
N ARG A 131 -12.55 14.30 4.86
CA ARG A 131 -12.74 15.42 3.94
C ARG A 131 -13.11 16.70 4.71
N LEU A 132 -12.37 17.76 4.50
CA LEU A 132 -12.64 19.11 5.05
C LEU A 132 -13.68 19.86 4.24
#